data_6403a3a9d17da86a13d1f8aedd53ee1b
#
_entry.id   6403a3a9d17da86a13d1f8aedd53ee1b
#
_cell.length_a   1.000
_cell.length_b   1.000
_cell.length_c   1.000
_cell.angle_alpha   90.00
_cell.angle_beta   90.00
_cell.angle_gamma   90.00
#
_symmetry.space_group_name_H-M   'P 1'
#
loop_
_entity.id
_entity.type
_entity.pdbx_description
1 polymer ?
#
loop_
_entity_poly.entity_id
_entity_poly.type
_entity_poly.pdbx_seq_one_letter_code
_entity_poly.pdbx_strand_id
1 'polypeptide(L)'
;MNAFALMVAFHLLTAPPPPPLADELCVPQLHLSRSAQCASLGPGEYIEQFVAAHVPSATPVTLPLIPLVRYDPVVAYTYARVTTPDAPLFATPEDAANSIVKKPIGTGFIYVTLGDAVLVGDQWLYKIRSGDYIRASDVSEVKPTGFQGLGLAENPQYPFGWIVANKVQPSRLPGAAPWPDHPTLYRRTVIQIFATQRVGEWDWYLIGPNQWIEQRALAKVDLNPPPEGIAGKWIQVNLFEQTMAAYEDGRLVYATLVSSGLDKWATEPGLFHIWAKLKVDGMSGTYEPDGSDYYALEAVPWVMYFDGSKALHGEYWHDRLGFKRSHGCVNLAPLDARWLFEWSEKGTPVWVYDPLGQTVAGQGGGSAP
;
A
#
# COMPACT_ATOMS: atom_id res chain seq x y z
N MET A 1 -48.53 -24.51 -62.95
CA MET A 1 -48.54 -23.48 -61.90
C MET A 1 -48.06 -24.15 -60.62
N ASN A 2 -46.75 -24.06 -60.40
CA ASN A 2 -46.09 -24.72 -59.23
C ASN A 2 -45.87 -23.66 -58.15
N ALA A 3 -46.48 -23.89 -56.99
CA ALA A 3 -46.24 -23.08 -55.81
C ALA A 3 -45.05 -23.65 -55.03
N PHE A 4 -43.95 -22.91 -54.99
CA PHE A 4 -42.80 -23.22 -54.10
C PHE A 4 -43.13 -22.72 -52.69
N ALA A 5 -43.24 -23.63 -51.71
CA ALA A 5 -43.32 -23.31 -50.31
C ALA A 5 -41.89 -23.13 -49.78
N LEU A 6 -41.59 -21.92 -49.33
CA LEU A 6 -40.33 -21.58 -48.67
C LEU A 6 -40.42 -22.00 -47.19
N MET A 7 -39.78 -23.10 -46.82
CA MET A 7 -39.59 -23.45 -45.40
C MET A 7 -38.48 -22.60 -44.81
N VAL A 8 -38.81 -21.65 -43.97
CA VAL A 8 -37.90 -20.92 -43.12
C VAL A 8 -37.63 -21.77 -41.88
N ALA A 9 -36.46 -22.39 -41.81
CA ALA A 9 -35.99 -23.08 -40.62
C ALA A 9 -35.59 -22.07 -39.55
N PHE A 10 -36.39 -21.88 -38.54
CA PHE A 10 -36.00 -21.21 -37.30
C PHE A 10 -35.01 -22.11 -36.56
N HIS A 11 -33.72 -21.73 -36.60
CA HIS A 11 -32.75 -22.23 -35.65
C HIS A 11 -33.05 -21.58 -34.31
N LEU A 12 -33.71 -22.33 -33.43
CA LEU A 12 -33.75 -22.03 -32.00
C LEU A 12 -32.30 -22.09 -31.52
N LEU A 13 -31.68 -20.94 -31.36
CA LEU A 13 -30.45 -20.80 -30.59
C LEU A 13 -30.82 -21.20 -29.14
N THR A 14 -30.58 -22.47 -28.80
CA THR A 14 -30.65 -22.90 -27.38
C THR A 14 -29.53 -22.14 -26.66
N ALA A 15 -29.95 -21.34 -25.68
CA ALA A 15 -28.98 -20.72 -24.75
C ALA A 15 -28.12 -21.85 -24.15
N PRO A 16 -26.83 -21.63 -23.98
CA PRO A 16 -25.99 -22.59 -23.30
C PRO A 16 -26.58 -22.91 -21.93
N PRO A 17 -26.50 -24.18 -21.48
CA PRO A 17 -26.99 -24.56 -20.16
C PRO A 17 -26.32 -23.65 -19.11
N PRO A 18 -27.07 -23.24 -18.07
CA PRO A 18 -26.47 -22.49 -16.97
C PRO A 18 -25.32 -23.31 -16.37
N PRO A 19 -24.22 -22.67 -15.98
CA PRO A 19 -23.13 -23.37 -15.34
C PRO A 19 -23.60 -24.05 -14.05
N PRO A 20 -23.01 -25.19 -13.70
CA PRO A 20 -23.40 -25.93 -12.50
C PRO A 20 -23.21 -25.11 -11.22
N LEU A 21 -24.13 -25.32 -10.28
CA LEU A 21 -24.25 -24.57 -9.03
C LEU A 21 -23.26 -25.06 -7.97
N ALA A 22 -22.87 -24.18 -7.11
CA ALA A 22 -22.29 -24.32 -5.77
C ALA A 22 -20.86 -24.88 -5.64
N ASP A 23 -20.50 -26.00 -6.22
CA ASP A 23 -19.16 -26.59 -6.05
C ASP A 23 -18.10 -25.99 -6.99
N GLU A 24 -18.51 -25.17 -7.94
CA GLU A 24 -17.67 -24.60 -8.99
C GLU A 24 -17.60 -23.05 -8.95
N LEU A 25 -18.10 -22.42 -7.91
CA LEU A 25 -17.98 -20.97 -7.77
C LEU A 25 -16.55 -20.58 -7.41
N CYS A 26 -15.99 -19.62 -8.14
CA CYS A 26 -14.70 -19.06 -7.82
C CYS A 26 -14.72 -18.40 -6.45
N VAL A 27 -14.04 -18.99 -5.47
CA VAL A 27 -13.56 -18.16 -4.36
C VAL A 27 -12.60 -17.11 -4.94
N PRO A 28 -12.58 -15.88 -4.43
CA PRO A 28 -11.82 -14.77 -5.03
C PRO A 28 -10.34 -15.08 -5.35
N GLN A 29 -9.73 -15.98 -4.60
CA GLN A 29 -8.35 -16.46 -4.79
C GLN A 29 -8.18 -17.38 -6.01
N LEU A 30 -9.19 -18.22 -6.31
CA LEU A 30 -9.14 -19.14 -7.46
C LEU A 30 -9.36 -18.42 -8.79
N HIS A 31 -10.07 -17.31 -8.80
CA HIS A 31 -10.30 -16.53 -10.01
C HIS A 31 -8.99 -16.01 -10.63
N LEU A 32 -8.04 -15.56 -9.81
CA LEU A 32 -6.76 -15.02 -10.29
C LEU A 32 -5.79 -16.11 -10.76
N SER A 33 -5.87 -17.33 -10.17
CA SER A 33 -4.93 -18.41 -10.44
C SER A 33 -5.45 -19.50 -11.39
N ARG A 34 -6.79 -19.64 -11.52
CA ARG A 34 -7.41 -20.73 -12.28
C ARG A 34 -8.77 -20.35 -12.88
N SER A 35 -8.84 -19.20 -13.53
CA SER A 35 -10.07 -18.64 -14.13
C SER A 35 -10.82 -19.57 -15.10
N ALA A 36 -10.13 -20.60 -15.64
CA ALA A 36 -10.75 -21.60 -16.53
C ALA A 36 -11.47 -22.75 -15.77
N GLN A 37 -11.32 -22.84 -14.45
CA GLN A 37 -11.83 -23.97 -13.65
C GLN A 37 -13.04 -23.64 -12.81
N CYS A 38 -13.42 -22.38 -12.73
CA CYS A 38 -14.58 -21.96 -11.95
C CYS A 38 -15.31 -20.79 -12.60
N ALA A 39 -16.63 -20.71 -12.45
CA ALA A 39 -17.41 -19.57 -12.88
C ALA A 39 -17.25 -18.41 -11.88
N SER A 40 -16.88 -17.22 -12.35
CA SER A 40 -16.98 -16.03 -11.51
C SER A 40 -18.45 -15.78 -11.18
N LEU A 41 -18.74 -15.35 -9.94
CA LEU A 41 -20.06 -14.85 -9.60
C LEU A 41 -20.39 -13.69 -10.53
N GLY A 42 -21.18 -13.98 -11.56
CA GLY A 42 -21.65 -13.00 -12.52
C GLY A 42 -22.70 -12.06 -11.93
N PRO A 43 -23.22 -11.13 -12.73
CA PRO A 43 -24.17 -10.11 -12.28
C PRO A 43 -25.44 -10.74 -11.68
N GLY A 44 -26.25 -9.93 -11.05
CA GLY A 44 -27.44 -10.21 -10.22
C GLY A 44 -28.17 -11.56 -10.30
N GLU A 45 -28.21 -12.18 -11.49
CA GLU A 45 -28.82 -13.50 -11.70
C GLU A 45 -28.18 -14.60 -10.85
N TYR A 46 -26.87 -14.53 -10.61
CA TYR A 46 -26.19 -15.51 -9.76
C TYR A 46 -26.39 -15.24 -8.27
N ILE A 47 -26.55 -13.98 -7.89
CA ILE A 47 -26.88 -13.61 -6.51
C ILE A 47 -28.29 -14.10 -6.18
N GLU A 48 -29.25 -13.97 -7.10
CA GLU A 48 -30.59 -14.50 -6.92
C GLU A 48 -30.58 -16.04 -6.84
N GLN A 49 -29.78 -16.71 -7.66
CA GLN A 49 -29.61 -18.17 -7.59
C GLN A 49 -28.92 -18.60 -6.29
N PHE A 50 -27.94 -17.83 -5.80
CA PHE A 50 -27.26 -18.06 -4.53
C PHE A 50 -28.22 -17.92 -3.33
N VAL A 51 -29.08 -16.89 -3.37
CA VAL A 51 -30.12 -16.68 -2.36
C VAL A 51 -31.19 -17.80 -2.44
N ALA A 52 -31.57 -18.22 -3.65
CA ALA A 52 -32.50 -19.31 -3.87
C ALA A 52 -31.94 -20.67 -3.44
N ALA A 53 -30.63 -20.89 -3.53
CA ALA A 53 -29.96 -22.11 -3.09
C ALA A 53 -29.72 -22.18 -1.56
N HIS A 54 -30.31 -21.26 -0.77
CA HIS A 54 -30.15 -21.21 0.69
C HIS A 54 -28.70 -21.13 1.17
N VAL A 55 -27.79 -20.61 0.35
CA VAL A 55 -26.51 -20.17 0.84
C VAL A 55 -26.79 -19.05 1.84
N PRO A 56 -26.36 -19.16 3.11
CA PRO A 56 -26.68 -18.14 4.11
C PRO A 56 -26.26 -16.78 3.53
N SER A 57 -27.18 -15.83 3.56
CA SER A 57 -26.87 -14.43 3.28
C SER A 57 -25.59 -14.14 4.00
N ALA A 58 -24.51 -13.84 3.24
CA ALA A 58 -23.20 -13.64 3.83
C ALA A 58 -23.33 -12.49 4.84
N THR A 59 -23.59 -12.84 6.08
CA THR A 59 -23.30 -11.95 7.19
C THR A 59 -21.84 -11.59 7.00
N PRO A 60 -21.48 -10.30 6.98
CA PRO A 60 -20.08 -9.90 6.84
C PRO A 60 -19.27 -10.76 7.80
N VAL A 61 -18.44 -11.66 7.28
CA VAL A 61 -17.57 -12.46 8.12
C VAL A 61 -16.64 -11.45 8.77
N THR A 62 -16.75 -11.30 10.06
CA THR A 62 -15.89 -10.36 10.79
C THR A 62 -14.46 -10.85 10.63
N LEU A 63 -13.56 -9.98 10.18
CA LEU A 63 -12.15 -10.32 10.13
C LEU A 63 -11.68 -10.75 11.52
N PRO A 64 -10.88 -11.82 11.63
CA PRO A 64 -10.38 -12.34 12.92
C PRO A 64 -9.26 -11.43 13.46
N LEU A 65 -9.62 -10.21 13.84
CA LEU A 65 -8.66 -9.20 14.25
C LEU A 65 -8.18 -9.41 15.69
N ILE A 66 -6.89 -9.12 15.91
CA ILE A 66 -6.30 -8.97 17.24
C ILE A 66 -6.04 -7.50 17.55
N PRO A 67 -6.19 -7.08 18.82
CA PRO A 67 -5.81 -5.74 19.22
C PRO A 67 -4.33 -5.49 18.98
N LEU A 68 -4.00 -4.35 18.40
CA LEU A 68 -2.63 -3.91 18.20
C LEU A 68 -2.26 -2.85 19.24
N VAL A 69 -1.00 -2.87 19.66
CA VAL A 69 -0.46 -1.82 20.52
C VAL A 69 -0.39 -0.52 19.72
N ARG A 70 -0.97 0.54 20.25
CA ARG A 70 -0.82 1.89 19.74
C ARG A 70 0.18 2.63 20.62
N TYR A 71 1.14 3.26 19.97
CA TYR A 71 2.15 4.06 20.67
C TYR A 71 1.82 5.54 20.53
N ASP A 72 1.98 6.27 21.62
CA ASP A 72 1.87 7.72 21.66
C ASP A 72 3.08 8.27 22.45
N PRO A 73 3.95 9.05 21.82
CA PRO A 73 3.88 9.50 20.41
C PRO A 73 4.14 8.37 19.42
N VAL A 74 3.57 8.51 18.21
CA VAL A 74 3.72 7.56 17.08
C VAL A 74 5.18 7.41 16.65
N VAL A 75 5.95 8.49 16.76
CA VAL A 75 7.39 8.59 16.44
C VAL A 75 8.14 9.29 17.58
N ALA A 76 9.45 9.02 17.66
CA ALA A 76 10.27 9.54 18.76
C ALA A 76 10.69 11.02 18.59
N TYR A 77 10.52 11.60 17.40
CA TYR A 77 11.00 12.94 17.07
C TYR A 77 9.86 13.81 16.53
N THR A 78 9.96 15.11 16.71
CA THR A 78 9.21 16.08 15.94
C THR A 78 9.94 16.32 14.63
N TYR A 79 9.24 16.28 13.52
CA TYR A 79 9.81 16.44 12.18
C TYR A 79 9.28 17.69 11.49
N ALA A 80 10.10 18.28 10.65
CA ALA A 80 9.69 19.38 9.80
C ALA A 80 10.26 19.26 8.39
N ARG A 81 9.47 19.70 7.42
CA ARG A 81 9.93 19.93 6.06
C ARG A 81 10.65 21.27 5.98
N VAL A 82 11.80 21.31 5.35
CA VAL A 82 12.44 22.57 4.96
C VAL A 82 11.67 23.17 3.79
N THR A 83 11.20 24.41 3.96
CA THR A 83 10.32 25.09 2.98
C THR A 83 11.07 26.17 2.21
N THR A 84 12.16 26.69 2.76
CA THR A 84 13.00 27.70 2.13
C THR A 84 14.19 27.01 1.44
N PRO A 85 14.34 27.11 0.10
CA PRO A 85 15.53 26.61 -0.58
C PRO A 85 16.78 27.25 -0.01
N ASP A 86 17.85 26.46 0.15
CA ASP A 86 19.13 26.89 0.71
C ASP A 86 19.01 27.62 2.05
N ALA A 87 18.02 27.25 2.88
CA ALA A 87 17.85 27.87 4.20
C ALA A 87 19.17 27.89 4.98
N PRO A 88 19.54 29.02 5.60
CA PRO A 88 20.78 29.14 6.32
C PRO A 88 20.78 28.30 7.59
N LEU A 89 21.87 27.57 7.80
CA LEU A 89 22.14 26.88 9.06
C LEU A 89 23.16 27.70 9.85
N PHE A 90 22.96 27.75 11.16
CA PHE A 90 23.81 28.49 12.10
C PHE A 90 24.44 27.50 13.10
N ALA A 91 25.71 27.75 13.49
CA ALA A 91 26.37 26.89 14.46
C ALA A 91 25.83 27.13 15.89
N THR A 92 25.51 28.40 16.18
CA THR A 92 24.97 28.81 17.48
C THR A 92 23.79 29.77 17.31
N PRO A 93 22.97 29.99 18.34
CA PRO A 93 21.93 31.01 18.34
C PRO A 93 22.48 32.42 18.16
N GLU A 94 23.69 32.71 18.70
CA GLU A 94 24.38 34.00 18.59
C GLU A 94 24.79 34.26 17.12
N ASP A 95 25.23 33.22 16.40
CA ASP A 95 25.54 33.34 14.97
C ASP A 95 24.28 33.71 14.17
N ALA A 96 23.15 33.15 14.53
CA ALA A 96 21.85 33.50 13.89
C ALA A 96 21.49 34.99 14.16
N ALA A 97 21.70 35.49 15.40
CA ALA A 97 21.47 36.88 15.74
C ALA A 97 22.34 37.83 14.92
N ASN A 98 23.58 37.41 14.65
CA ASN A 98 24.56 38.20 13.89
C ASN A 98 24.54 37.90 12.39
N SER A 99 23.63 37.06 11.92
CA SER A 99 23.50 36.60 10.53
C SER A 99 24.78 35.92 10.00
N ILE A 100 25.53 35.26 10.88
CA ILE A 100 26.76 34.50 10.54
C ILE A 100 26.33 33.09 10.13
N VAL A 101 26.17 32.87 8.81
CA VAL A 101 25.76 31.61 8.24
C VAL A 101 26.89 30.60 8.24
N LYS A 102 26.70 29.42 8.81
CA LYS A 102 27.65 28.31 8.77
C LYS A 102 27.72 27.69 7.38
N LYS A 103 26.53 27.34 6.84
CA LYS A 103 26.32 26.76 5.51
C LYS A 103 24.83 26.80 5.15
N PRO A 104 24.48 26.73 3.86
CA PRO A 104 23.09 26.44 3.48
C PRO A 104 22.77 24.95 3.73
N ILE A 105 21.48 24.63 3.94
CA ILE A 105 21.03 23.25 4.07
C ILE A 105 20.91 22.55 2.71
N GLY A 106 20.87 23.32 1.64
CA GLY A 106 20.63 22.83 0.28
C GLY A 106 19.18 22.97 -0.18
N THR A 107 18.96 22.55 -1.42
CA THR A 107 17.61 22.55 -2.05
C THR A 107 17.22 21.12 -2.37
N GLY A 108 15.93 20.78 -2.17
CA GLY A 108 15.41 19.45 -2.45
C GLY A 108 14.26 19.04 -1.54
N PHE A 109 14.02 17.74 -1.46
CA PHE A 109 13.03 17.13 -0.57
C PHE A 109 13.68 16.86 0.81
N ILE A 110 13.81 17.92 1.62
CA ILE A 110 14.59 17.91 2.86
C ILE A 110 13.67 17.94 4.07
N TYR A 111 13.89 16.99 4.97
CA TYR A 111 13.20 16.89 6.25
C TYR A 111 14.21 16.77 7.39
N VAL A 112 13.98 17.53 8.44
CA VAL A 112 14.83 17.60 9.63
C VAL A 112 14.05 17.23 10.88
N THR A 113 14.76 16.84 11.93
CA THR A 113 14.18 16.71 13.27
C THR A 113 14.31 18.01 14.01
N LEU A 114 13.26 18.41 14.71
CA LEU A 114 13.23 19.58 15.57
C LEU A 114 13.54 19.17 17.02
N GLY A 115 14.62 19.69 17.55
CA GLY A 115 14.98 19.61 18.97
C GLY A 115 14.54 20.87 19.73
N ASP A 116 15.41 21.31 20.65
CA ASP A 116 15.13 22.49 21.48
C ASP A 116 14.89 23.76 20.65
N ALA A 117 13.85 24.50 21.04
CA ALA A 117 13.56 25.80 20.46
C ALA A 117 14.21 26.90 21.29
N VAL A 118 14.86 27.88 20.62
CA VAL A 118 15.50 29.04 21.25
C VAL A 118 14.99 30.32 20.60
N LEU A 119 14.58 31.28 21.40
CA LEU A 119 14.19 32.60 20.92
C LEU A 119 15.40 33.52 20.88
N VAL A 120 15.71 34.11 19.73
CA VAL A 120 16.81 35.04 19.52
C VAL A 120 16.23 36.31 18.89
N GLY A 121 16.21 37.40 19.67
CA GLY A 121 15.46 38.59 19.29
C GLY A 121 13.99 38.29 19.16
N ASP A 122 13.47 38.40 17.93
CA ASP A 122 12.09 38.09 17.56
C ASP A 122 11.94 36.78 16.74
N GLN A 123 13.04 36.04 16.56
CA GLN A 123 13.09 34.83 15.74
C GLN A 123 13.25 33.57 16.57
N TRP A 124 12.38 32.60 16.32
CA TRP A 124 12.54 31.25 16.85
C TRP A 124 13.51 30.44 15.98
N LEU A 125 14.42 29.74 16.64
CA LEU A 125 15.35 28.79 16.06
C LEU A 125 15.08 27.41 16.63
N TYR A 126 15.19 26.39 15.78
CA TYR A 126 15.19 24.98 16.22
C TYR A 126 16.58 24.38 16.05
N LYS A 127 17.03 23.66 17.07
CA LYS A 127 18.22 22.82 16.95
C LYS A 127 17.83 21.56 16.15
N ILE A 128 18.55 21.27 15.08
CA ILE A 128 18.36 20.07 14.27
C ILE A 128 19.38 18.99 14.64
N ARG A 129 19.21 17.76 14.09
CA ARG A 129 20.01 16.59 14.45
C ARG A 129 21.52 16.78 14.21
N SER A 130 21.92 17.54 13.22
CA SER A 130 23.35 17.89 12.98
C SER A 130 24.00 18.72 14.11
N GLY A 131 23.20 19.23 15.04
CA GLY A 131 23.62 20.18 16.08
C GLY A 131 23.53 21.63 15.67
N ASP A 132 23.25 21.90 14.39
CA ASP A 132 23.07 23.24 13.85
C ASP A 132 21.68 23.80 14.19
N TYR A 133 21.50 25.09 13.98
CA TYR A 133 20.22 25.78 14.18
C TYR A 133 19.62 26.22 12.84
N ILE A 134 18.29 26.08 12.70
CA ILE A 134 17.50 26.56 11.56
C ILE A 134 16.38 27.48 12.07
N ARG A 135 16.03 28.50 11.29
CA ARG A 135 14.92 29.39 11.67
C ARG A 135 13.59 28.66 11.58
N ALA A 136 12.69 28.93 12.51
CA ALA A 136 11.34 28.37 12.49
C ALA A 136 10.55 28.79 11.24
N SER A 137 10.85 29.97 10.66
CA SER A 137 10.24 30.45 9.41
C SER A 137 10.65 29.64 8.18
N ASP A 138 11.77 28.89 8.23
CA ASP A 138 12.32 28.15 7.10
C ASP A 138 11.86 26.69 7.08
N VAL A 139 11.05 26.29 8.07
CA VAL A 139 10.54 24.92 8.22
C VAL A 139 9.04 24.89 8.48
N SER A 140 8.41 23.78 8.13
CA SER A 140 7.01 23.50 8.46
C SER A 140 6.92 22.14 9.13
N GLU A 141 6.41 22.12 10.36
CA GLU A 141 6.21 20.87 11.10
C GLU A 141 5.28 19.91 10.32
N VAL A 142 5.62 18.63 10.35
CA VAL A 142 4.82 17.55 9.76
C VAL A 142 4.30 16.62 10.83
N LYS A 143 3.08 16.16 10.63
CA LYS A 143 2.44 15.21 11.53
C LYS A 143 2.44 13.83 10.85
N PRO A 144 3.20 12.87 11.38
CA PRO A 144 3.16 11.49 10.88
C PRO A 144 1.76 10.92 10.95
N THR A 145 1.44 10.04 10.00
CA THR A 145 0.12 9.39 10.01
C THR A 145 -0.05 8.49 11.22
N GLY A 146 -1.22 8.54 11.84
CA GLY A 146 -1.64 7.59 12.87
C GLY A 146 -2.28 6.32 12.29
N PHE A 147 -2.19 6.09 10.98
CA PHE A 147 -2.68 4.87 10.37
C PHE A 147 -1.93 3.67 10.94
N GLN A 148 -2.66 2.57 11.11
CA GLN A 148 -2.13 1.28 11.50
C GLN A 148 -2.91 0.20 10.76
N GLY A 149 -2.21 -0.79 10.23
CA GLY A 149 -2.76 -1.96 9.59
C GLY A 149 -3.53 -2.87 10.53
N LEU A 150 -3.71 -4.10 10.15
CA LEU A 150 -4.52 -5.09 10.86
C LEU A 150 -3.66 -6.28 11.31
N GLY A 151 -3.74 -6.62 12.58
CA GLY A 151 -3.25 -7.88 13.11
C GLY A 151 -4.35 -8.94 13.04
N LEU A 152 -4.00 -10.18 12.67
CA LEU A 152 -4.96 -11.26 12.49
C LEU A 152 -4.61 -12.46 13.38
N ALA A 153 -5.64 -13.05 14.02
CA ALA A 153 -5.51 -14.25 14.84
C ALA A 153 -5.42 -15.52 13.98
N GLU A 154 -6.08 -15.52 12.83
CA GLU A 154 -6.15 -16.65 11.88
C GLU A 154 -6.29 -16.12 10.45
N ASN A 155 -6.14 -16.99 9.45
CA ASN A 155 -6.34 -16.62 8.06
C ASN A 155 -7.80 -16.20 7.82
N PRO A 156 -8.05 -15.05 7.20
CA PRO A 156 -9.41 -14.66 6.84
C PRO A 156 -9.95 -15.60 5.75
N GLN A 157 -11.25 -15.89 5.83
CA GLN A 157 -11.92 -16.74 4.84
C GLN A 157 -11.96 -16.09 3.45
N TYR A 158 -12.08 -14.77 3.40
CA TYR A 158 -12.14 -13.98 2.16
C TYR A 158 -11.03 -12.94 2.12
N PRO A 159 -10.52 -12.57 0.94
CA PRO A 159 -9.66 -11.42 0.79
C PRO A 159 -10.31 -10.16 1.38
N PHE A 160 -9.47 -9.25 1.79
CA PHE A 160 -9.89 -7.96 2.33
C PHE A 160 -8.95 -6.86 1.83
N GLY A 161 -9.28 -5.63 2.13
CA GLY A 161 -8.43 -4.50 1.76
C GLY A 161 -8.95 -3.19 2.30
N TRP A 162 -8.40 -2.12 1.80
CA TRP A 162 -8.75 -0.76 2.19
C TRP A 162 -9.19 0.08 1.01
N ILE A 163 -10.21 0.90 1.22
CA ILE A 163 -10.50 1.99 0.28
C ILE A 163 -9.29 2.93 0.27
N VAL A 164 -8.68 3.13 -0.91
CA VAL A 164 -7.57 4.07 -1.13
C VAL A 164 -8.03 5.37 -1.75
N ALA A 165 -9.14 5.37 -2.48
CA ALA A 165 -9.80 6.59 -2.93
C ALA A 165 -10.23 7.45 -1.74
N ASN A 166 -10.18 8.78 -1.88
CA ASN A 166 -10.61 9.69 -0.79
C ASN A 166 -12.06 9.40 -0.37
N LYS A 167 -12.92 9.12 -1.35
CA LYS A 167 -14.30 8.68 -1.18
C LYS A 167 -14.76 7.88 -2.40
N VAL A 168 -15.60 6.89 -2.19
CA VAL A 168 -16.22 6.09 -3.26
C VAL A 168 -17.63 5.67 -2.84
N GLN A 169 -18.53 5.61 -3.79
CA GLN A 169 -19.85 4.99 -3.61
C GLN A 169 -19.88 3.69 -4.41
N PRO A 170 -20.34 2.59 -3.81
CA PRO A 170 -20.51 1.34 -4.53
C PRO A 170 -21.50 1.49 -5.69
N SER A 171 -21.37 0.65 -6.70
CA SER A 171 -22.34 0.46 -7.76
C SER A 171 -23.21 -0.77 -7.46
N ARG A 172 -24.44 -0.82 -7.99
CA ARG A 172 -25.32 -1.99 -7.81
C ARG A 172 -24.87 -3.20 -8.62
N LEU A 173 -24.20 -2.92 -9.75
CA LEU A 173 -23.66 -3.93 -10.66
C LEU A 173 -22.23 -3.53 -11.04
N PRO A 174 -21.35 -4.47 -11.38
CA PRO A 174 -20.02 -4.15 -11.87
C PRO A 174 -20.11 -3.38 -13.19
N GLY A 175 -19.28 -2.34 -13.33
CA GLY A 175 -19.28 -1.45 -14.49
C GLY A 175 -20.43 -0.43 -14.54
N ALA A 176 -21.35 -0.46 -13.59
CA ALA A 176 -22.46 0.49 -13.54
C ALA A 176 -22.05 1.82 -12.85
N ALA A 177 -22.89 2.85 -13.03
CA ALA A 177 -22.74 4.09 -12.30
C ALA A 177 -22.84 3.90 -10.78
N PRO A 178 -22.19 4.77 -9.98
CA PRO A 178 -22.32 4.72 -8.53
C PRO A 178 -23.78 4.81 -8.08
N TRP A 179 -24.10 4.12 -6.99
CA TRP A 179 -25.42 4.10 -6.39
C TRP A 179 -25.62 5.35 -5.51
N PRO A 180 -26.41 6.36 -5.94
CA PRO A 180 -26.43 7.66 -5.29
C PRO A 180 -26.92 7.66 -3.84
N ASP A 181 -27.86 6.75 -3.51
CA ASP A 181 -28.46 6.65 -2.16
C ASP A 181 -27.67 5.76 -1.21
N HIS A 182 -26.56 5.16 -1.68
CA HIS A 182 -25.73 4.35 -0.84
C HIS A 182 -24.77 5.21 -0.01
N PRO A 183 -24.49 4.87 1.26
CA PRO A 183 -23.48 5.54 2.05
C PRO A 183 -22.12 5.59 1.35
N THR A 184 -21.46 6.74 1.42
CA THR A 184 -20.11 6.92 0.89
C THR A 184 -19.11 6.17 1.77
N LEU A 185 -18.24 5.40 1.14
CA LEU A 185 -17.07 4.81 1.78
C LEU A 185 -15.89 5.76 1.65
N TYR A 186 -15.13 5.88 2.71
CA TYR A 186 -14.00 6.80 2.79
C TYR A 186 -12.68 6.05 2.81
N ARG A 187 -11.63 6.75 2.48
CA ARG A 187 -10.26 6.26 2.54
C ARG A 187 -9.98 5.57 3.87
N ARG A 188 -9.29 4.41 3.80
CA ARG A 188 -8.96 3.53 4.94
C ARG A 188 -10.14 2.74 5.53
N THR A 189 -11.34 2.85 4.98
CA THR A 189 -12.38 1.89 5.32
C THR A 189 -11.91 0.50 4.94
N VAL A 190 -11.91 -0.42 5.91
CA VAL A 190 -11.61 -1.84 5.71
C VAL A 190 -12.84 -2.51 5.10
N ILE A 191 -12.64 -3.32 4.09
CA ILE A 191 -13.70 -4.09 3.45
C ILE A 191 -13.25 -5.52 3.17
N GLN A 192 -14.22 -6.44 3.11
CA GLN A 192 -14.02 -7.81 2.62
C GLN A 192 -14.48 -7.92 1.19
N ILE A 193 -13.87 -8.84 0.43
CA ILE A 193 -14.16 -9.08 -0.98
C ILE A 193 -14.76 -10.46 -1.11
N PHE A 194 -16.05 -10.54 -1.46
CA PHE A 194 -16.80 -11.79 -1.55
C PHE A 194 -16.80 -12.39 -2.97
N ALA A 195 -16.60 -11.56 -3.99
CA ALA A 195 -16.47 -11.99 -5.38
C ALA A 195 -15.70 -10.96 -6.20
N THR A 196 -15.19 -11.39 -7.35
CA THR A 196 -14.51 -10.54 -8.32
C THR A 196 -15.11 -10.77 -9.69
N GLN A 197 -15.38 -9.70 -10.42
CA GLN A 197 -15.84 -9.75 -11.82
C GLN A 197 -15.06 -8.78 -12.68
N ARG A 198 -14.56 -9.25 -13.82
CA ARG A 198 -13.89 -8.42 -14.83
C ARG A 198 -14.91 -7.69 -15.69
N VAL A 199 -14.79 -6.36 -15.77
CA VAL A 199 -15.56 -5.53 -16.71
C VAL A 199 -14.59 -4.58 -17.42
N GLY A 200 -14.45 -4.77 -18.73
CA GLY A 200 -13.43 -4.06 -19.50
C GLY A 200 -12.02 -4.39 -19.01
N GLU A 201 -11.26 -3.39 -18.68
CA GLU A 201 -9.87 -3.52 -18.22
C GLU A 201 -9.72 -3.69 -16.70
N TRP A 202 -10.82 -3.56 -15.93
CA TRP A 202 -10.78 -3.48 -14.47
C TRP A 202 -11.56 -4.59 -13.80
N ASP A 203 -11.02 -5.06 -12.69
CA ASP A 203 -11.73 -5.93 -11.78
C ASP A 203 -12.70 -5.11 -10.91
N TRP A 204 -13.85 -5.69 -10.66
CA TRP A 204 -14.87 -5.18 -9.75
C TRP A 204 -15.03 -6.14 -8.61
N TYR A 205 -15.09 -5.62 -7.41
CA TYR A 205 -15.14 -6.39 -6.18
C TYR A 205 -16.51 -6.26 -5.52
N LEU A 206 -17.16 -7.40 -5.28
CA LEU A 206 -18.36 -7.48 -4.46
C LEU A 206 -17.97 -7.35 -2.99
N ILE A 207 -18.42 -6.29 -2.34
CA ILE A 207 -18.07 -5.96 -0.94
C ILE A 207 -19.26 -6.09 0.01
N GLY A 208 -20.45 -6.39 -0.50
CA GLY A 208 -21.70 -6.58 0.22
C GLY A 208 -22.84 -6.82 -0.76
N PRO A 209 -24.06 -7.08 -0.29
CA PRO A 209 -25.22 -7.34 -1.16
C PRO A 209 -25.42 -6.22 -2.18
N ASN A 210 -25.28 -6.53 -3.46
CA ASN A 210 -25.36 -5.57 -4.58
C ASN A 210 -24.42 -4.36 -4.44
N GLN A 211 -23.25 -4.52 -3.81
CA GLN A 211 -22.29 -3.46 -3.59
C GLN A 211 -20.99 -3.82 -4.28
N TRP A 212 -20.71 -3.17 -5.40
CA TRP A 212 -19.53 -3.37 -6.20
C TRP A 212 -18.64 -2.14 -6.22
N ILE A 213 -17.34 -2.35 -6.05
CA ILE A 213 -16.32 -1.30 -6.13
C ILE A 213 -15.29 -1.68 -7.18
N GLU A 214 -14.91 -0.72 -8.01
CA GLU A 214 -13.86 -0.89 -9.00
C GLU A 214 -12.48 -0.98 -8.31
N GLN A 215 -11.63 -1.83 -8.84
CA GLN A 215 -10.27 -2.15 -8.39
C GLN A 215 -9.43 -0.91 -8.04
N ARG A 216 -9.47 0.14 -8.85
CA ARG A 216 -8.67 1.36 -8.62
C ARG A 216 -9.02 2.14 -7.35
N ALA A 217 -10.18 1.89 -6.78
CA ALA A 217 -10.61 2.54 -5.54
C ALA A 217 -10.18 1.79 -4.27
N LEU A 218 -9.62 0.60 -4.41
CA LEU A 218 -9.36 -0.34 -3.33
C LEU A 218 -7.99 -0.98 -3.47
N ALA A 219 -7.25 -1.10 -2.39
CA ALA A 219 -6.04 -1.91 -2.28
C ALA A 219 -6.37 -3.23 -1.59
N LYS A 220 -6.20 -4.34 -2.30
CA LYS A 220 -6.53 -5.69 -1.85
C LYS A 220 -5.32 -6.39 -1.22
N VAL A 221 -5.54 -7.11 -0.14
CA VAL A 221 -4.56 -8.06 0.41
C VAL A 221 -4.80 -9.43 -0.22
N ASP A 222 -3.84 -9.87 -1.03
CA ASP A 222 -3.86 -11.20 -1.61
C ASP A 222 -3.35 -12.22 -0.59
N LEU A 223 -4.10 -13.32 -0.45
CA LEU A 223 -3.74 -14.44 0.41
C LEU A 223 -2.94 -15.46 -0.42
N ASN A 224 -1.64 -15.26 -0.54
CA ASN A 224 -0.77 -16.12 -1.32
C ASN A 224 -0.12 -17.20 -0.46
N PRO A 225 0.13 -18.39 -1.03
CA PRO A 225 1.02 -19.37 -0.42
C PRO A 225 2.46 -18.80 -0.38
N PRO A 226 3.30 -19.30 0.54
CA PRO A 226 4.71 -18.91 0.55
C PRO A 226 5.39 -19.26 -0.79
N PRO A 227 6.35 -18.45 -1.23
CA PRO A 227 7.22 -18.83 -2.36
C PRO A 227 7.91 -20.17 -2.09
N GLU A 228 8.31 -20.86 -3.16
CA GLU A 228 9.00 -22.15 -3.05
C GLU A 228 10.23 -22.06 -2.13
N GLY A 229 10.34 -23.00 -1.21
CA GLY A 229 11.44 -23.06 -0.25
C GLY A 229 11.34 -22.11 0.95
N ILE A 230 10.28 -21.30 1.05
CA ILE A 230 10.06 -20.38 2.16
C ILE A 230 9.13 -21.00 3.20
N ALA A 231 9.57 -20.98 4.46
CA ALA A 231 8.80 -21.44 5.62
C ALA A 231 8.99 -20.46 6.80
N GLY A 232 8.17 -20.61 7.84
CA GLY A 232 8.22 -19.76 9.01
C GLY A 232 7.75 -18.33 8.72
N LYS A 233 8.55 -17.35 9.14
CA LYS A 233 8.26 -15.92 8.95
C LYS A 233 8.69 -15.44 7.57
N TRP A 234 7.81 -14.75 6.87
CA TRP A 234 8.14 -14.07 5.62
C TRP A 234 7.20 -12.87 5.35
N ILE A 235 7.67 -11.96 4.53
CA ILE A 235 6.97 -10.71 4.18
C ILE A 235 6.63 -10.74 2.69
N GLN A 236 5.40 -10.40 2.36
CA GLN A 236 4.91 -10.19 1.01
C GLN A 236 4.72 -8.70 0.76
N VAL A 237 5.23 -8.18 -0.35
CA VAL A 237 4.96 -6.83 -0.84
C VAL A 237 4.33 -6.93 -2.21
N ASN A 238 3.10 -6.47 -2.36
CA ASN A 238 2.39 -6.42 -3.63
C ASN A 238 2.55 -5.02 -4.26
N LEU A 239 3.27 -4.95 -5.37
CA LEU A 239 3.58 -3.68 -6.05
C LEU A 239 2.39 -3.09 -6.81
N PHE A 240 1.41 -3.90 -7.18
CA PHE A 240 0.19 -3.43 -7.82
C PHE A 240 -0.81 -2.89 -6.80
N GLU A 241 -1.14 -3.70 -5.80
CA GLU A 241 -2.12 -3.35 -4.77
C GLU A 241 -1.56 -2.37 -3.72
N GLN A 242 -0.24 -2.19 -3.68
CA GLN A 242 0.43 -1.35 -2.69
C GLN A 242 0.09 -1.77 -1.27
N THR A 243 0.17 -3.07 -1.02
CA THR A 243 -0.06 -3.71 0.27
C THR A 243 1.17 -4.52 0.72
N MET A 244 1.32 -4.68 2.02
CA MET A 244 2.25 -5.59 2.64
C MET A 244 1.50 -6.57 3.53
N ALA A 245 1.90 -7.84 3.49
CA ALA A 245 1.40 -8.90 4.34
C ALA A 245 2.56 -9.64 5.01
N ALA A 246 2.46 -9.90 6.31
CA ALA A 246 3.42 -10.68 7.07
C ALA A 246 2.81 -12.04 7.44
N TYR A 247 3.55 -13.10 7.17
CA TYR A 247 3.13 -14.47 7.42
C TYR A 247 4.05 -15.15 8.40
N GLU A 248 3.48 -16.02 9.24
CA GLU A 248 4.19 -16.88 10.16
C GLU A 248 3.55 -18.27 10.15
N ASP A 249 4.34 -19.28 9.78
CA ASP A 249 3.91 -20.69 9.70
C ASP A 249 2.64 -20.90 8.86
N GLY A 250 2.57 -20.24 7.68
CA GLY A 250 1.43 -20.32 6.76
C GLY A 250 0.22 -19.48 7.15
N ARG A 251 0.31 -18.74 8.25
CA ARG A 251 -0.75 -17.86 8.73
C ARG A 251 -0.43 -16.39 8.46
N LEU A 252 -1.37 -15.66 7.88
CA LEU A 252 -1.31 -14.21 7.78
C LEU A 252 -1.47 -13.61 9.18
N VAL A 253 -0.42 -12.97 9.69
CA VAL A 253 -0.41 -12.38 11.04
C VAL A 253 -0.60 -10.87 11.03
N TYR A 254 -0.25 -10.22 9.91
CA TYR A 254 -0.38 -8.77 9.77
C TYR A 254 -0.55 -8.35 8.32
N ALA A 255 -1.31 -7.30 8.07
CA ALA A 255 -1.39 -6.66 6.76
C ALA A 255 -1.55 -5.16 6.87
N THR A 256 -1.01 -4.42 5.90
CA THR A 256 -1.09 -2.96 5.84
C THR A 256 -0.94 -2.40 4.42
N LEU A 257 -1.22 -1.12 4.27
CA LEU A 257 -0.93 -0.35 3.06
C LEU A 257 0.53 0.11 3.05
N VAL A 258 1.12 0.15 1.86
CA VAL A 258 2.49 0.65 1.65
C VAL A 258 2.54 1.71 0.55
N SER A 259 3.71 2.32 0.38
CA SER A 259 4.06 3.11 -0.81
C SER A 259 5.41 2.64 -1.33
N SER A 260 5.42 1.95 -2.46
CA SER A 260 6.64 1.50 -3.14
C SER A 260 7.21 2.57 -4.09
N GLY A 261 8.29 2.23 -4.77
CA GLY A 261 8.97 3.10 -5.73
C GLY A 261 8.11 3.55 -6.89
N LEU A 262 8.30 4.80 -7.32
CA LEU A 262 7.78 5.30 -8.60
C LEU A 262 8.40 4.52 -9.76
N ASP A 263 7.75 4.49 -10.92
CA ASP A 263 8.20 3.67 -12.07
C ASP A 263 9.64 3.98 -12.50
N LYS A 264 10.07 5.25 -12.42
CA LYS A 264 11.45 5.64 -12.72
C LYS A 264 12.46 5.24 -11.63
N TRP A 265 12.00 4.89 -10.44
CA TRP A 265 12.80 4.45 -9.29
C TRP A 265 12.14 3.23 -8.66
N ALA A 266 11.94 2.19 -9.46
CA ALA A 266 11.12 1.07 -9.08
C ALA A 266 11.66 0.30 -7.86
N THR A 267 10.75 -0.20 -7.05
CA THR A 267 11.02 -1.33 -6.17
C THR A 267 11.00 -2.58 -7.04
N GLU A 268 12.13 -3.31 -7.14
CA GLU A 268 12.23 -4.45 -8.03
C GLU A 268 11.49 -5.68 -7.48
N PRO A 269 10.77 -6.42 -8.33
CA PRO A 269 10.25 -7.73 -7.96
C PRO A 269 11.37 -8.72 -7.69
N GLY A 270 11.18 -9.61 -6.72
CA GLY A 270 12.17 -10.63 -6.39
C GLY A 270 11.97 -11.20 -4.99
N LEU A 271 12.78 -12.18 -4.66
CA LEU A 271 12.89 -12.74 -3.32
C LEU A 271 14.18 -12.23 -2.67
N PHE A 272 14.02 -11.42 -1.66
CA PHE A 272 15.08 -10.79 -0.90
C PHE A 272 15.07 -11.26 0.55
N HIS A 273 16.02 -10.76 1.34
CA HIS A 273 16.08 -11.02 2.78
C HIS A 273 16.46 -9.74 3.53
N ILE A 274 15.89 -9.53 4.71
CA ILE A 274 16.32 -8.44 5.57
C ILE A 274 17.79 -8.68 5.98
N TRP A 275 18.70 -7.84 5.48
CA TRP A 275 20.12 -7.98 5.81
C TRP A 275 20.57 -7.03 6.93
N ALA A 276 19.89 -5.90 7.15
CA ALA A 276 20.17 -4.97 8.24
C ALA A 276 18.90 -4.38 8.83
N LYS A 277 18.93 -4.09 10.13
CA LYS A 277 17.83 -3.46 10.86
C LYS A 277 18.39 -2.35 11.74
N LEU A 278 17.87 -1.13 11.57
CA LEU A 278 18.23 0.06 12.35
C LEU A 278 16.96 0.71 12.90
N LYS A 279 16.94 1.00 14.21
CA LYS A 279 15.77 1.69 14.80
C LYS A 279 15.54 3.06 14.18
N VAL A 280 16.63 3.72 13.80
CA VAL A 280 16.63 5.04 13.18
C VAL A 280 17.83 5.14 12.25
N ASP A 281 17.63 5.68 11.05
CA ASP A 281 18.71 5.98 10.11
C ASP A 281 18.44 7.31 9.38
N GLY A 282 19.49 7.91 8.81
CA GLY A 282 19.38 9.03 7.88
C GLY A 282 19.37 8.51 6.44
N MET A 283 18.49 9.04 5.61
CA MET A 283 18.44 8.67 4.20
C MET A 283 18.62 9.89 3.32
N SER A 284 19.53 9.81 2.37
CA SER A 284 19.73 10.87 1.38
C SER A 284 20.20 10.28 0.07
N GLY A 285 19.89 10.96 -1.02
CA GLY A 285 20.32 10.54 -2.33
C GLY A 285 19.79 11.43 -3.43
N THR A 286 20.28 11.12 -4.63
CA THR A 286 19.81 11.68 -5.89
C THR A 286 20.06 10.62 -6.97
N TYR A 287 19.18 10.51 -7.93
CA TYR A 287 19.32 9.65 -9.10
C TYR A 287 19.56 10.47 -10.38
N GLU A 288 19.09 11.73 -10.38
CA GLU A 288 19.31 12.63 -11.50
C GLU A 288 20.71 13.28 -11.42
N PRO A 289 21.48 13.29 -12.53
CA PRO A 289 22.83 13.85 -12.52
C PRO A 289 22.91 15.34 -12.10
N ASP A 290 21.82 16.09 -12.29
CA ASP A 290 21.72 17.50 -11.93
C ASP A 290 21.25 17.71 -10.47
N GLY A 291 20.97 16.63 -9.73
CA GLY A 291 20.50 16.70 -8.35
C GLY A 291 19.07 17.21 -8.18
N SER A 292 18.30 17.34 -9.27
CA SER A 292 16.94 17.91 -9.22
C SER A 292 15.97 17.09 -8.37
N ASP A 293 16.27 15.82 -8.13
CA ASP A 293 15.51 14.87 -7.30
C ASP A 293 16.14 14.64 -5.92
N TYR A 294 17.10 15.50 -5.52
CA TYR A 294 17.79 15.33 -4.23
C TYR A 294 16.82 15.28 -3.05
N TYR A 295 17.01 14.29 -2.20
CA TYR A 295 16.30 14.16 -0.94
C TYR A 295 17.24 13.95 0.23
N ALA A 296 16.85 14.44 1.41
CA ALA A 296 17.54 14.21 2.68
C ALA A 296 16.50 14.09 3.80
N LEU A 297 16.49 12.96 4.47
CA LEU A 297 15.51 12.59 5.50
C LEU A 297 16.26 12.26 6.78
N GLU A 298 16.10 13.09 7.81
CA GLU A 298 16.67 12.81 9.12
C GLU A 298 15.81 11.80 9.88
N ALA A 299 16.47 10.93 10.62
CA ALA A 299 15.88 10.05 11.62
C ALA A 299 14.69 9.21 11.11
N VAL A 300 14.81 8.61 9.93
CA VAL A 300 13.82 7.67 9.38
C VAL A 300 13.67 6.49 10.35
N PRO A 301 12.45 6.20 10.86
CA PRO A 301 12.28 5.18 11.89
C PRO A 301 12.12 3.77 11.32
N TRP A 302 12.60 2.77 12.09
CA TRP A 302 12.35 1.35 11.89
C TRP A 302 12.78 0.81 10.53
N VAL A 303 14.04 1.07 10.16
CA VAL A 303 14.60 0.73 8.86
C VAL A 303 15.02 -0.73 8.80
N MET A 304 14.54 -1.44 7.77
CA MET A 304 14.86 -2.84 7.48
C MET A 304 15.33 -2.93 6.02
N TYR A 305 16.64 -2.94 5.79
CA TYR A 305 17.22 -3.04 4.46
C TYR A 305 17.09 -4.45 3.91
N PHE A 306 16.61 -4.60 2.66
CA PHE A 306 16.38 -5.90 2.03
C PHE A 306 17.00 -6.04 0.62
N ASP A 307 17.14 -4.95 -0.15
CA ASP A 307 17.71 -4.92 -1.49
C ASP A 307 18.67 -3.73 -1.63
N GLY A 308 19.98 -3.98 -1.48
CA GLY A 308 20.99 -2.92 -1.47
C GLY A 308 20.64 -1.80 -0.48
N SER A 309 20.42 -0.58 -0.96
CA SER A 309 19.99 0.55 -0.15
C SER A 309 18.47 0.68 0.00
N LYS A 310 17.68 -0.20 -0.64
CA LYS A 310 16.22 -0.19 -0.50
C LYS A 310 15.80 -0.87 0.80
N ALA A 311 14.86 -0.27 1.51
CA ALA A 311 14.40 -0.72 2.81
C ALA A 311 12.88 -0.67 2.94
N LEU A 312 12.35 -1.50 3.85
CA LEU A 312 11.05 -1.29 4.49
C LEU A 312 11.29 -0.34 5.67
N HIS A 313 10.57 0.75 5.78
CA HIS A 313 10.78 1.72 6.86
C HIS A 313 9.54 2.56 7.14
N GLY A 314 9.46 3.15 8.33
CA GLY A 314 8.44 4.13 8.66
C GLY A 314 8.68 5.43 7.91
N GLU A 315 7.60 5.99 7.38
CA GLU A 315 7.60 7.29 6.74
C GLU A 315 6.80 8.30 7.55
N TYR A 316 7.27 9.54 7.63
CA TYR A 316 6.61 10.60 8.39
C TYR A 316 6.24 11.83 7.55
N TRP A 317 6.61 11.83 6.25
CA TRP A 317 6.52 13.00 5.38
C TRP A 317 5.30 13.00 4.45
N HIS A 318 4.55 11.92 4.37
CA HIS A 318 3.28 11.89 3.64
C HIS A 318 2.27 10.95 4.29
N ASP A 319 1.04 10.98 3.79
CA ASP A 319 -0.08 10.16 4.23
C ASP A 319 -0.78 9.46 3.04
N ARG A 320 -0.01 9.11 2.01
CA ARG A 320 -0.50 8.58 0.74
C ARG A 320 -0.19 7.10 0.53
N LEU A 321 -0.29 6.31 1.61
CA LEU A 321 -0.19 4.85 1.51
C LEU A 321 -1.28 4.30 0.59
N GLY A 322 -0.97 3.22 -0.13
CA GLY A 322 -1.80 2.65 -1.20
C GLY A 322 -1.44 3.17 -2.60
N PHE A 323 -0.36 3.96 -2.74
CA PHE A 323 0.11 4.51 -4.03
C PHE A 323 1.63 4.53 -4.08
N LYS A 324 2.22 4.28 -5.26
CA LYS A 324 3.66 4.43 -5.51
C LYS A 324 4.12 5.86 -5.26
N ARG A 325 5.18 6.08 -4.49
CA ARG A 325 5.69 7.44 -4.16
C ARG A 325 7.17 7.53 -3.81
N SER A 326 7.85 6.42 -3.56
CA SER A 326 9.23 6.43 -3.07
C SER A 326 10.26 6.41 -4.20
N HIS A 327 11.54 6.49 -3.82
CA HIS A 327 12.69 6.28 -4.70
C HIS A 327 13.20 4.82 -4.65
N GLY A 328 12.29 3.86 -4.44
CA GLY A 328 12.60 2.43 -4.44
C GLY A 328 12.40 1.74 -3.11
N CYS A 329 12.38 2.45 -1.99
CA CYS A 329 12.01 1.90 -0.69
C CYS A 329 10.52 1.53 -0.61
N VAL A 330 10.15 0.70 0.34
CA VAL A 330 8.77 0.39 0.70
C VAL A 330 8.42 1.17 1.97
N ASN A 331 7.70 2.26 1.79
CA ASN A 331 7.27 3.15 2.87
C ASN A 331 6.07 2.54 3.60
N LEU A 332 6.11 2.53 4.91
CA LEU A 332 5.09 2.06 5.84
C LEU A 332 4.65 3.20 6.76
N ALA A 333 3.42 3.18 7.27
CA ALA A 333 3.10 4.03 8.42
C ALA A 333 4.05 3.71 9.59
N PRO A 334 4.44 4.69 10.42
CA PRO A 334 5.42 4.44 11.47
C PRO A 334 5.02 3.35 12.48
N LEU A 335 3.72 3.22 12.78
CA LEU A 335 3.21 2.15 13.64
C LEU A 335 3.38 0.77 12.99
N ASP A 336 3.15 0.66 11.69
CA ASP A 336 3.30 -0.58 10.93
C ASP A 336 4.76 -0.97 10.78
N ALA A 337 5.62 0.01 10.50
CA ALA A 337 7.06 -0.20 10.43
C ALA A 337 7.65 -0.66 11.77
N ARG A 338 7.15 -0.10 12.89
CA ARG A 338 7.55 -0.53 14.23
C ARG A 338 7.12 -1.96 14.49
N TRP A 339 5.85 -2.30 14.20
CA TRP A 339 5.34 -3.65 14.36
C TRP A 339 6.19 -4.65 13.55
N LEU A 340 6.42 -4.35 12.27
CA LEU A 340 7.19 -5.19 11.38
C LEU A 340 8.66 -5.33 11.86
N PHE A 341 9.25 -4.23 12.33
CA PHE A 341 10.60 -4.23 12.88
C PHE A 341 10.70 -5.10 14.14
N GLU A 342 9.73 -5.05 15.04
CA GLU A 342 9.74 -5.85 16.26
C GLU A 342 9.48 -7.34 15.98
N TRP A 343 8.62 -7.65 14.98
CA TRP A 343 8.26 -9.01 14.60
C TRP A 343 9.31 -9.71 13.73
N SER A 344 9.94 -9.02 12.77
CA SER A 344 10.91 -9.60 11.83
C SER A 344 12.31 -9.73 12.43
N GLU A 345 13.14 -10.52 11.77
CA GLU A 345 14.55 -10.75 12.13
C GLU A 345 15.45 -10.49 10.92
N LYS A 346 16.79 -10.38 11.14
CA LYS A 346 17.73 -10.48 10.03
C LYS A 346 17.61 -11.86 9.40
N GLY A 347 17.56 -11.91 8.07
CA GLY A 347 17.30 -13.13 7.32
C GLY A 347 15.82 -13.37 7.00
N THR A 348 14.87 -12.62 7.60
CA THR A 348 13.45 -12.76 7.23
C THR A 348 13.28 -12.53 5.72
N PRO A 349 12.69 -13.48 4.96
CA PRO A 349 12.43 -13.33 3.54
C PRO A 349 11.45 -12.19 3.24
N VAL A 350 11.73 -11.45 2.18
CA VAL A 350 10.88 -10.39 1.62
C VAL A 350 10.59 -10.72 0.16
N TRP A 351 9.39 -11.18 -0.12
CA TRP A 351 8.93 -11.43 -1.48
C TRP A 351 8.21 -10.21 -2.03
N VAL A 352 8.87 -9.52 -2.93
CA VAL A 352 8.30 -8.40 -3.69
C VAL A 352 7.79 -8.93 -5.02
N TYR A 353 6.53 -8.71 -5.33
CA TYR A 353 5.95 -9.18 -6.60
C TYR A 353 4.98 -8.17 -7.21
N ASP A 354 4.89 -8.23 -8.53
CA ASP A 354 3.90 -7.51 -9.32
C ASP A 354 3.00 -8.52 -10.03
N PRO A 355 1.74 -8.68 -9.62
CA PRO A 355 0.82 -9.65 -10.23
C PRO A 355 0.49 -9.34 -11.70
N LEU A 356 0.71 -8.11 -12.15
CA LEU A 356 0.46 -7.71 -13.54
C LEU A 356 1.71 -7.75 -14.42
N GLY A 357 2.90 -7.98 -13.84
CA GLY A 357 4.18 -7.99 -14.57
C GLY A 357 4.52 -6.63 -15.20
N GLN A 358 3.92 -5.54 -14.72
CA GLN A 358 4.09 -4.19 -15.26
C GLN A 358 5.35 -3.49 -14.74
N THR A 359 6.00 -4.04 -13.75
CA THR A 359 7.29 -3.53 -13.29
C THR A 359 8.32 -3.91 -14.34
N VAL A 360 8.70 -2.96 -15.19
CA VAL A 360 9.77 -3.14 -16.15
C VAL A 360 11.04 -3.39 -15.35
N ALA A 361 11.59 -4.60 -15.47
CA ALA A 361 12.91 -4.88 -14.93
C ALA A 361 13.88 -3.86 -15.53
N GLY A 362 14.27 -2.85 -14.77
CA GLY A 362 15.32 -1.95 -15.16
C GLY A 362 16.54 -2.81 -15.50
N GLN A 363 17.15 -2.60 -16.64
CA GLN A 363 18.36 -3.31 -17.06
C GLN A 363 19.43 -3.07 -16.00
N GLY A 364 19.47 -3.96 -15.01
CA GLY A 364 20.46 -3.96 -13.95
C GLY A 364 21.82 -4.40 -14.50
N GLY A 365 22.51 -3.48 -15.11
CA GLY A 365 23.93 -3.57 -15.38
C GLY A 365 24.68 -2.76 -14.34
N GLY A 366 25.18 -3.41 -13.32
CA GLY A 366 26.01 -2.78 -12.30
C GLY A 366 26.61 -3.81 -11.37
N SER A 367 27.61 -4.56 -11.84
CA SER A 367 28.56 -5.25 -10.97
C SER A 367 29.22 -4.23 -10.05
N ALA A 368 29.00 -4.36 -8.76
CA ALA A 368 29.76 -3.65 -7.74
C ALA A 368 31.17 -4.24 -7.60
N PRO A 369 32.19 -3.42 -7.27
CA PRO A 369 33.49 -3.92 -6.79
C PRO A 369 33.41 -4.46 -5.37
#